data_3d09f9f9b8d4163030335f24897951f4
#
_entry.id   3d09f9f9b8d4163030335f24897951f4
#
_cell.length_a   1.000
_cell.length_b   1.000
_cell.length_c   1.000
_cell.angle_alpha   90.00
_cell.angle_beta   90.00
_cell.angle_gamma   90.00
#
_symmetry.space_group_name_H-M   'P 1'
#
loop_
_entity.id
_entity.type
_entity.pdbx_description
1 polymer ?
#
loop_
_entity_poly.entity_id
_entity_poly.type
_entity_poly.pdbx_seq_one_letter_code
_entity_poly.pdbx_strand_id
1 'polypeptide(L)'
;ERGELYRALPEEDAGSTMNAPSSLPHAPGCYLFMDGDGGVLYVGKAKDLNRRVASYFRRSGHEQKTAMMLSAATALDFIITGSEVEALILENTLIKKHQPRFNINLRDAKQYAYIELTAEPFPAIRIARKAVGDGQFFGPFVSAAERDYIRDVVRKTFRLRTCRKLPKRACLRYHIHTCSAPCIGEVTGERYDDAVRKASLVLKGKTGELLACLREEMGEAAASEQFEQALMLRDQIRALERLSERQDIARRKRGDEDIINYAVHAGTVHLMLFNVFRGTLGNKSEYSFDWHPDFLEEFLVQYYSENPVPSEVVIPDPAGDSIGEFLAVRKGGKVTVTVPKMGAKKRLLDLVAT
;
A
#
# COMPACT_ATOMS: atom_id res chain seq x y z
N GLU A 1 -9.55 13.51 -22.87
CA GLU A 1 -10.54 13.02 -23.85
C GLU A 1 -11.40 11.99 -23.12
N ARG A 2 -12.72 12.22 -23.10
CA ARG A 2 -13.68 11.39 -22.37
C ARG A 2 -13.96 10.16 -23.24
N GLY A 3 -13.62 8.96 -22.75
CA GLY A 3 -14.08 7.71 -23.38
C GLY A 3 -15.61 7.71 -23.43
N GLU A 4 -16.17 7.53 -24.62
CA GLU A 4 -17.61 7.45 -24.81
C GLU A 4 -18.12 6.16 -24.16
N LEU A 5 -19.04 6.32 -23.19
CA LEU A 5 -19.80 5.23 -22.60
C LEU A 5 -20.87 4.80 -23.62
N TYR A 6 -20.71 3.63 -24.20
CA TYR A 6 -21.74 3.01 -25.04
C TYR A 6 -22.58 2.08 -24.17
N ARG A 7 -23.85 2.43 -23.99
CA ARG A 7 -24.83 1.64 -23.25
C ARG A 7 -25.51 0.69 -24.22
N ALA A 8 -25.32 -0.63 -24.02
CA ALA A 8 -26.21 -1.61 -24.70
C ALA A 8 -27.55 -1.58 -23.96
N LEU A 9 -28.58 -0.99 -24.61
CA LEU A 9 -29.93 -0.93 -24.08
C LEU A 9 -30.48 -2.36 -23.94
N PRO A 10 -31.17 -2.70 -22.81
CA PRO A 10 -31.88 -3.96 -22.69
C PRO A 10 -33.07 -3.97 -23.64
N GLU A 11 -33.27 -5.08 -24.36
CA GLU A 11 -34.58 -5.37 -24.94
C GLU A 11 -35.55 -5.58 -23.77
N GLU A 12 -36.66 -4.82 -23.76
CA GLU A 12 -37.66 -4.83 -22.69
C GLU A 12 -38.31 -6.22 -22.61
N ASP A 13 -37.85 -7.04 -21.64
CA ASP A 13 -38.66 -8.14 -21.11
C ASP A 13 -38.34 -8.33 -19.62
N ALA A 14 -39.26 -7.86 -18.79
CA ALA A 14 -39.21 -7.96 -17.35
C ALA A 14 -39.39 -9.43 -16.92
N GLY A 15 -38.27 -10.11 -16.61
CA GLY A 15 -38.29 -11.47 -16.05
C GLY A 15 -37.28 -12.46 -16.63
N SER A 16 -36.38 -12.04 -17.53
CA SER A 16 -35.46 -12.94 -18.24
C SER A 16 -34.02 -12.74 -17.75
N THR A 17 -33.32 -13.86 -17.53
CA THR A 17 -31.85 -13.91 -17.48
C THR A 17 -31.28 -13.17 -18.69
N MET A 18 -30.30 -12.29 -18.42
CA MET A 18 -29.64 -11.47 -19.44
C MET A 18 -29.19 -12.29 -20.65
N ASN A 19 -29.65 -11.93 -21.84
CA ASN A 19 -29.23 -12.56 -23.11
C ASN A 19 -27.82 -12.02 -23.50
N ALA A 20 -27.09 -12.85 -24.26
CA ALA A 20 -25.81 -12.42 -24.81
C ALA A 20 -26.00 -11.19 -25.70
N PRO A 21 -25.25 -10.08 -25.50
CA PRO A 21 -25.38 -8.89 -26.34
C PRO A 21 -25.06 -9.22 -27.80
N SER A 22 -25.89 -8.74 -28.71
CA SER A 22 -25.87 -9.09 -30.14
C SER A 22 -24.60 -8.62 -30.88
N SER A 23 -23.91 -7.60 -30.40
CA SER A 23 -22.62 -7.17 -30.96
C SER A 23 -21.78 -6.39 -29.93
N LEU A 24 -20.63 -6.97 -29.56
CA LEU A 24 -19.57 -6.26 -28.82
C LEU A 24 -18.37 -6.05 -29.75
N PRO A 25 -17.61 -4.97 -29.59
CA PRO A 25 -16.44 -4.70 -30.42
C PRO A 25 -15.31 -5.72 -30.16
N HIS A 26 -14.57 -6.06 -31.22
CA HIS A 26 -13.32 -6.80 -31.14
C HIS A 26 -12.16 -5.84 -30.80
N ALA A 27 -12.15 -5.34 -29.57
CA ALA A 27 -11.19 -4.36 -29.09
C ALA A 27 -10.89 -4.60 -27.60
N PRO A 28 -9.74 -4.16 -27.10
CA PRO A 28 -9.45 -4.17 -25.66
C PRO A 28 -10.35 -3.20 -24.91
N GLY A 29 -10.71 -3.53 -23.67
CA GLY A 29 -11.57 -2.67 -22.86
C GLY A 29 -12.02 -3.31 -21.55
N CYS A 30 -12.85 -2.58 -20.82
CA CYS A 30 -13.52 -3.03 -19.61
C CYS A 30 -15.01 -3.25 -19.87
N TYR A 31 -15.59 -4.22 -19.17
CA TYR A 31 -17.01 -4.49 -19.16
C TYR A 31 -17.55 -4.52 -17.73
N LEU A 32 -18.79 -4.10 -17.55
CA LEU A 32 -19.47 -3.97 -16.27
C LEU A 32 -20.79 -4.72 -16.32
N PHE A 33 -20.96 -5.71 -15.45
CA PHE A 33 -22.27 -6.32 -15.20
C PHE A 33 -23.00 -5.50 -14.14
N MET A 34 -24.28 -5.18 -14.40
CA MET A 34 -25.10 -4.33 -13.56
C MET A 34 -26.40 -5.01 -13.18
N ASP A 35 -26.93 -4.68 -11.98
CA ASP A 35 -28.24 -5.12 -11.53
C ASP A 35 -29.38 -4.21 -12.07
N GLY A 36 -30.63 -4.56 -11.72
CA GLY A 36 -31.82 -3.82 -12.13
C GLY A 36 -31.91 -2.39 -11.58
N ASP A 37 -31.19 -2.08 -10.51
CA ASP A 37 -31.14 -0.75 -9.90
C ASP A 37 -29.98 0.09 -10.46
N GLY A 38 -29.17 -0.44 -11.40
CA GLY A 38 -28.02 0.20 -11.99
C GLY A 38 -26.75 0.08 -11.13
N GLY A 39 -26.76 -0.74 -10.09
CA GLY A 39 -25.59 -1.06 -9.27
C GLY A 39 -24.61 -1.95 -10.03
N VAL A 40 -23.30 -1.64 -9.95
CA VAL A 40 -22.26 -2.44 -10.60
C VAL A 40 -21.99 -3.68 -9.76
N LEU A 41 -22.24 -4.87 -10.34
CA LEU A 41 -22.03 -6.17 -9.70
C LEU A 41 -20.62 -6.70 -9.90
N TYR A 42 -20.06 -6.49 -11.11
CA TYR A 42 -18.74 -6.96 -11.47
C TYR A 42 -18.12 -6.06 -12.54
N VAL A 43 -16.84 -5.85 -12.46
CA VAL A 43 -16.02 -5.19 -13.48
C VAL A 43 -14.95 -6.16 -13.94
N GLY A 44 -14.74 -6.28 -15.25
CA GLY A 44 -13.68 -7.11 -15.80
C GLY A 44 -13.01 -6.44 -17.00
N LYS A 45 -11.75 -6.82 -17.23
CA LYS A 45 -11.00 -6.44 -18.43
C LYS A 45 -11.11 -7.48 -19.54
N ALA A 46 -10.88 -7.05 -20.76
CA ALA A 46 -10.76 -7.93 -21.91
C ALA A 46 -9.70 -7.41 -22.89
N LYS A 47 -8.93 -8.32 -23.47
CA LYS A 47 -8.14 -8.06 -24.67
C LYS A 47 -9.02 -7.97 -25.92
N ASP A 48 -10.14 -8.69 -25.90
CA ASP A 48 -11.18 -8.70 -26.91
C ASP A 48 -12.53 -8.81 -26.18
N LEU A 49 -13.25 -7.70 -26.09
CA LEU A 49 -14.54 -7.59 -25.38
C LEU A 49 -15.56 -8.60 -25.89
N ASN A 50 -15.67 -8.78 -27.21
CA ASN A 50 -16.60 -9.72 -27.79
C ASN A 50 -16.34 -11.16 -27.34
N ARG A 51 -15.10 -11.62 -27.48
CA ARG A 51 -14.71 -13.00 -27.10
C ARG A 51 -14.88 -13.24 -25.61
N ARG A 52 -14.46 -12.28 -24.78
CA ARG A 52 -14.49 -12.40 -23.31
C ARG A 52 -15.91 -12.44 -22.78
N VAL A 53 -16.76 -11.51 -23.18
CA VAL A 53 -18.15 -11.46 -22.73
C VAL A 53 -18.93 -12.65 -23.27
N ALA A 54 -18.76 -13.01 -24.55
CA ALA A 54 -19.39 -14.21 -25.10
C ALA A 54 -19.04 -15.50 -24.35
N SER A 55 -17.86 -15.58 -23.71
CA SER A 55 -17.46 -16.74 -22.92
C SER A 55 -18.35 -16.99 -21.70
N TYR A 56 -18.96 -15.94 -21.15
CA TYR A 56 -19.92 -16.06 -20.04
C TYR A 56 -21.25 -16.69 -20.45
N PHE A 57 -21.63 -16.59 -21.72
CA PHE A 57 -22.91 -17.10 -22.22
C PHE A 57 -22.78 -18.45 -22.94
N ARG A 58 -21.55 -18.86 -23.31
CA ARG A 58 -21.30 -20.11 -24.04
C ARG A 58 -21.05 -21.34 -23.17
N ARG A 59 -20.61 -21.15 -21.90
CA ARG A 59 -20.26 -22.25 -20.99
C ARG A 59 -21.48 -22.69 -20.17
N SER A 60 -21.88 -23.95 -20.32
CA SER A 60 -22.71 -24.67 -19.34
C SER A 60 -21.76 -25.16 -18.22
N GLY A 61 -22.07 -24.85 -16.95
CA GLY A 61 -21.25 -25.25 -15.81
C GLY A 61 -20.32 -24.16 -15.28
N HIS A 62 -20.87 -22.95 -15.15
CA HIS A 62 -20.18 -21.86 -14.45
C HIS A 62 -19.96 -22.20 -12.98
N GLU A 63 -18.85 -21.74 -12.44
CA GLU A 63 -18.67 -21.73 -11.00
C GLU A 63 -19.79 -20.98 -10.30
N GLN A 64 -20.08 -21.39 -9.09
CA GLN A 64 -21.21 -20.89 -8.30
C GLN A 64 -21.26 -19.36 -8.25
N LYS A 65 -20.10 -18.69 -8.06
CA LYS A 65 -20.00 -17.23 -7.99
C LYS A 65 -20.35 -16.55 -9.33
N THR A 66 -19.82 -17.07 -10.44
CA THR A 66 -20.11 -16.56 -11.79
C THR A 66 -21.57 -16.80 -12.15
N ALA A 67 -22.14 -17.96 -11.80
CA ALA A 67 -23.54 -18.25 -12.00
C ALA A 67 -24.45 -17.30 -11.20
N MET A 68 -24.11 -17.02 -9.92
CA MET A 68 -24.82 -16.06 -9.09
C MET A 68 -24.73 -14.63 -9.65
N MET A 69 -23.55 -14.22 -10.15
CA MET A 69 -23.36 -12.93 -10.78
C MET A 69 -24.25 -12.78 -12.01
N LEU A 70 -24.21 -13.76 -12.92
CA LEU A 70 -25.02 -13.75 -14.16
C LEU A 70 -26.52 -13.79 -13.87
N SER A 71 -26.96 -14.52 -12.83
CA SER A 71 -28.39 -14.55 -12.44
C SER A 71 -28.87 -13.22 -11.84
N ALA A 72 -27.98 -12.43 -11.27
CA ALA A 72 -28.30 -11.11 -10.70
C ALA A 72 -28.12 -9.96 -11.72
N ALA A 73 -27.37 -10.20 -12.79
CA ALA A 73 -27.10 -9.19 -13.82
C ALA A 73 -28.30 -9.02 -14.77
N THR A 74 -28.69 -7.77 -14.97
CA THR A 74 -29.77 -7.37 -15.90
C THR A 74 -29.25 -6.52 -17.06
N ALA A 75 -28.08 -5.88 -16.91
CA ALA A 75 -27.47 -5.05 -17.93
C ALA A 75 -25.95 -5.26 -18.02
N LEU A 76 -25.39 -4.94 -19.19
CA LEU A 76 -23.96 -4.93 -19.46
C LEU A 76 -23.58 -3.59 -20.09
N ASP A 77 -22.59 -2.93 -19.49
CA ASP A 77 -21.92 -1.77 -20.08
C ASP A 77 -20.48 -2.12 -20.45
N PHE A 78 -19.88 -1.40 -21.38
CA PHE A 78 -18.47 -1.57 -21.73
C PHE A 78 -17.80 -0.25 -22.10
N ILE A 79 -16.46 -0.20 -21.94
CA ILE A 79 -15.62 0.93 -22.30
C ILE A 79 -14.45 0.41 -23.11
N ILE A 80 -14.28 0.90 -24.34
CA ILE A 80 -13.14 0.55 -25.20
C ILE A 80 -11.90 1.32 -24.74
N THR A 81 -10.74 0.67 -24.77
CA THR A 81 -9.44 1.27 -24.47
C THR A 81 -8.47 1.08 -25.64
N GLY A 82 -7.40 1.88 -25.68
CA GLY A 82 -6.38 1.78 -26.73
C GLY A 82 -5.44 0.57 -26.57
N SER A 83 -5.36 -0.01 -25.37
CA SER A 83 -4.50 -1.16 -25.07
C SER A 83 -5.05 -2.02 -23.93
N GLU A 84 -4.52 -3.24 -23.80
CA GLU A 84 -4.86 -4.14 -22.69
C GLU A 84 -4.37 -3.59 -21.35
N VAL A 85 -3.24 -2.87 -21.32
CA VAL A 85 -2.71 -2.23 -20.11
C VAL A 85 -3.63 -1.09 -19.66
N GLU A 86 -4.15 -0.30 -20.60
CA GLU A 86 -5.15 0.74 -20.28
C GLU A 86 -6.44 0.11 -19.74
N ALA A 87 -6.91 -1.01 -20.32
CA ALA A 87 -8.05 -1.75 -19.81
C ALA A 87 -7.83 -2.20 -18.36
N LEU A 88 -6.64 -2.68 -18.05
CA LEU A 88 -6.25 -3.16 -16.73
C LEU A 88 -6.21 -2.02 -15.69
N ILE A 89 -5.69 -0.86 -16.05
CA ILE A 89 -5.69 0.34 -15.19
C ILE A 89 -7.11 0.86 -14.98
N LEU A 90 -7.92 0.86 -16.03
CA LEU A 90 -9.32 1.28 -15.98
C LEU A 90 -10.16 0.35 -15.11
N GLU A 91 -10.00 -0.98 -15.26
CA GLU A 91 -10.65 -1.99 -14.43
C GLU A 91 -10.41 -1.71 -12.93
N ASN A 92 -9.16 -1.55 -12.52
CA ASN A 92 -8.81 -1.25 -11.14
C ASN A 92 -9.43 0.07 -10.65
N THR A 93 -9.49 1.09 -11.51
CA THR A 93 -10.12 2.38 -11.20
C THR A 93 -11.63 2.22 -10.97
N LEU A 94 -12.29 1.44 -11.83
CA LEU A 94 -13.72 1.15 -11.74
C LEU A 94 -14.05 0.28 -10.52
N ILE A 95 -13.23 -0.74 -10.22
CA ILE A 95 -13.37 -1.56 -9.01
C ILE A 95 -13.27 -0.68 -7.76
N LYS A 96 -12.29 0.21 -7.69
CA LYS A 96 -12.14 1.15 -6.56
C LYS A 96 -13.31 2.11 -6.42
N LYS A 97 -13.84 2.59 -7.53
CA LYS A 97 -14.97 3.53 -7.57
C LYS A 97 -16.29 2.87 -7.15
N HIS A 98 -16.58 1.70 -7.70
CA HIS A 98 -17.88 1.05 -7.55
C HIS A 98 -17.92 -0.01 -6.44
N GLN A 99 -16.76 -0.51 -5.99
CA GLN A 99 -16.63 -1.58 -4.98
C GLN A 99 -17.56 -2.78 -5.28
N PRO A 100 -17.49 -3.38 -6.48
CA PRO A 100 -18.46 -4.36 -6.93
C PRO A 100 -18.42 -5.62 -6.06
N ARG A 101 -19.59 -6.21 -5.80
CA ARG A 101 -19.75 -7.36 -4.90
C ARG A 101 -18.98 -8.60 -5.35
N PHE A 102 -18.84 -8.80 -6.67
CA PHE A 102 -18.25 -10.01 -7.24
C PHE A 102 -16.78 -9.87 -7.63
N ASN A 103 -16.16 -8.70 -7.49
CA ASN A 103 -14.72 -8.53 -7.61
C ASN A 103 -13.98 -8.91 -6.31
N ILE A 104 -12.67 -9.05 -6.40
CA ILE A 104 -11.82 -9.19 -5.22
C ILE A 104 -11.86 -7.88 -4.45
N ASN A 105 -12.14 -7.98 -3.17
CA ASN A 105 -11.98 -6.88 -2.25
C ASN A 105 -10.77 -7.20 -1.36
N LEU A 106 -9.61 -6.64 -1.69
CA LEU A 106 -8.43 -6.72 -0.86
C LEU A 106 -8.69 -5.89 0.40
N ARG A 107 -9.45 -6.45 1.33
CA ARG A 107 -9.51 -5.90 2.68
C ARG A 107 -8.17 -6.17 3.31
N ASP A 108 -7.33 -5.15 3.32
CA ASP A 108 -6.04 -5.23 3.99
C ASP A 108 -6.29 -5.53 5.47
N ALA A 109 -5.92 -6.74 5.90
CA ALA A 109 -5.93 -7.11 7.31
C ALA A 109 -4.88 -6.32 8.11
N LYS A 110 -3.95 -5.66 7.43
CA LYS A 110 -2.91 -4.81 8.03
C LYS A 110 -3.10 -3.36 7.59
N GLN A 111 -3.81 -2.58 8.41
CA GLN A 111 -3.81 -1.13 8.27
C GLN A 111 -2.38 -0.62 8.52
N TYR A 112 -1.74 -0.12 7.46
CA TYR A 112 -0.47 0.59 7.58
C TYR A 112 -0.64 1.75 8.55
N ALA A 113 0.22 1.82 9.55
CA ALA A 113 0.14 2.87 10.53
C ALA A 113 1.12 4.00 10.20
N TYR A 114 0.76 5.18 10.65
CA TYR A 114 1.50 6.42 10.48
C TYR A 114 2.13 6.85 11.80
N ILE A 115 3.20 7.63 11.73
CA ILE A 115 3.65 8.45 12.86
C ILE A 115 2.96 9.79 12.72
N GLU A 116 2.29 10.23 13.77
CA GLU A 116 1.57 11.50 13.85
C GLU A 116 2.30 12.46 14.76
N LEU A 117 2.49 13.71 14.32
CA LEU A 117 2.71 14.86 15.15
C LEU A 117 1.38 15.62 15.27
N THR A 118 0.79 15.66 16.46
CA THR A 118 -0.55 16.24 16.69
C THR A 118 -0.56 17.76 16.48
N ALA A 119 -1.72 18.34 16.15
CA ALA A 119 -1.90 19.79 15.95
C ALA A 119 -2.17 20.58 17.27
N GLU A 120 -1.71 20.06 18.39
CA GLU A 120 -1.84 20.74 19.69
C GLU A 120 -0.73 21.78 19.88
N PRO A 121 -0.88 22.79 20.78
CA PRO A 121 0.16 23.80 21.05
C PRO A 121 1.53 23.22 21.39
N PHE A 122 1.57 22.06 22.03
CA PHE A 122 2.78 21.23 22.16
C PHE A 122 2.51 19.89 21.46
N PRO A 123 2.86 19.73 20.18
CA PRO A 123 2.59 18.51 19.42
C PRO A 123 3.12 17.25 20.12
N ALA A 124 2.29 16.22 20.19
CA ALA A 124 2.70 14.90 20.67
C ALA A 124 3.06 13.98 19.52
N ILE A 125 4.09 13.15 19.69
CA ILE A 125 4.40 12.10 18.73
C ILE A 125 3.63 10.82 19.07
N ARG A 126 2.83 10.31 18.13
CA ARG A 126 1.94 9.14 18.32
C ARG A 126 1.97 8.22 17.10
N ILE A 127 1.32 7.08 17.25
CA ILE A 127 1.01 6.18 16.14
C ILE A 127 -0.47 6.36 15.80
N ALA A 128 -0.77 6.64 14.54
CA ALA A 128 -2.11 6.73 13.98
C ALA A 128 -2.34 5.59 12.99
N ARG A 129 -3.54 4.98 13.02
CA ARG A 129 -3.92 3.93 12.05
C ARG A 129 -4.49 4.49 10.76
N LYS A 130 -4.93 5.76 10.78
CA LYS A 130 -5.47 6.48 9.62
C LYS A 130 -4.86 7.87 9.61
N ALA A 131 -4.57 8.41 8.44
CA ALA A 131 -4.11 9.78 8.25
C ALA A 131 -5.33 10.72 8.19
N VAL A 132 -6.02 10.90 9.33
CA VAL A 132 -7.23 11.72 9.44
C VAL A 132 -7.09 12.66 10.64
N GLY A 133 -7.30 13.97 10.42
CA GLY A 133 -7.19 15.03 11.42
C GLY A 133 -6.22 16.11 11.00
N ASP A 134 -6.04 17.14 11.87
CA ASP A 134 -5.23 18.33 11.59
C ASP A 134 -3.72 18.13 11.86
N GLY A 135 -3.32 16.95 12.36
CA GLY A 135 -1.92 16.60 12.63
C GLY A 135 -1.09 16.37 11.36
N GLN A 136 0.22 16.35 11.52
CA GLN A 136 1.12 15.93 10.44
C GLN A 136 1.31 14.41 10.50
N PHE A 137 1.01 13.72 9.39
CA PHE A 137 1.13 12.27 9.28
C PHE A 137 2.33 11.89 8.40
N PHE A 138 3.14 10.96 8.87
CA PHE A 138 4.33 10.46 8.18
C PHE A 138 4.21 8.94 7.99
N GLY A 139 4.49 8.46 6.82
CA GLY A 139 4.30 7.06 6.41
C GLY A 139 3.47 6.97 5.13
N PRO A 140 2.82 5.86 4.82
CA PRO A 140 2.58 4.68 5.67
C PRO A 140 3.85 3.82 5.92
N PHE A 141 3.95 3.25 7.11
CA PHE A 141 5.04 2.34 7.45
C PHE A 141 4.62 0.89 7.26
N VAL A 142 5.32 0.16 6.40
CA VAL A 142 5.07 -1.26 6.12
C VAL A 142 5.46 -2.13 7.34
N SER A 143 6.54 -1.79 8.01
CA SER A 143 7.02 -2.51 9.19
C SER A 143 6.67 -1.77 10.49
N ALA A 144 5.90 -2.43 11.37
CA ALA A 144 5.60 -1.92 12.69
C ALA A 144 6.87 -1.72 13.55
N ALA A 145 7.83 -2.65 13.45
CA ALA A 145 9.10 -2.57 14.17
C ALA A 145 9.96 -1.38 13.70
N GLU A 146 10.00 -1.11 12.37
CA GLU A 146 10.73 0.04 11.83
C GLU A 146 10.05 1.35 12.24
N ARG A 147 8.73 1.43 12.11
CA ARG A 147 7.93 2.58 12.57
C ARG A 147 8.20 2.89 14.03
N ASP A 148 8.10 1.89 14.89
CA ASP A 148 8.26 2.06 16.34
C ASP A 148 9.68 2.46 16.68
N TYR A 149 10.68 1.91 16.01
CA TYR A 149 12.07 2.30 16.14
C TYR A 149 12.29 3.76 15.74
N ILE A 150 11.82 4.19 14.55
CA ILE A 150 11.93 5.57 14.08
C ILE A 150 11.24 6.53 15.06
N ARG A 151 10.00 6.22 15.45
CA ARG A 151 9.27 7.02 16.46
C ARG A 151 10.05 7.16 17.74
N ASP A 152 10.62 6.08 18.26
CA ASP A 152 11.33 6.10 19.54
C ASP A 152 12.66 6.84 19.47
N VAL A 153 13.40 6.73 18.35
CA VAL A 153 14.61 7.53 18.12
C VAL A 153 14.24 9.00 18.05
N VAL A 154 13.29 9.40 17.20
CA VAL A 154 12.87 10.80 17.04
C VAL A 154 12.36 11.37 18.37
N ARG A 155 11.51 10.63 19.08
CA ARG A 155 10.98 11.02 20.38
C ARG A 155 12.09 11.30 21.41
N LYS A 156 13.06 10.39 21.51
CA LYS A 156 14.16 10.50 22.49
C LYS A 156 15.12 11.63 22.12
N THR A 157 15.48 11.72 20.83
CA THR A 157 16.44 12.72 20.32
C THR A 157 15.93 14.14 20.52
N PHE A 158 14.66 14.39 20.23
CA PHE A 158 14.05 15.72 20.35
C PHE A 158 13.21 15.90 21.62
N ARG A 159 13.21 14.94 22.54
CA ARG A 159 12.51 14.96 23.83
C ARG A 159 11.03 15.30 23.72
N LEU A 160 10.35 14.76 22.68
CA LEU A 160 8.95 15.05 22.41
C LEU A 160 8.02 14.30 23.37
N ARG A 161 6.90 14.95 23.74
CA ARG A 161 5.88 14.33 24.58
C ARG A 161 5.09 13.26 23.82
N THR A 162 4.50 12.32 24.58
CA THR A 162 3.60 11.28 24.08
C THR A 162 2.29 11.20 24.84
N CYS A 163 2.16 12.00 25.92
CA CYS A 163 0.96 12.04 26.76
C CYS A 163 -0.23 12.58 25.95
N ARG A 164 -1.43 12.00 26.18
CA ARG A 164 -2.67 12.46 25.52
C ARG A 164 -3.14 13.81 26.07
N LYS A 165 -3.05 13.98 27.38
CA LYS A 165 -3.36 15.24 28.07
C LYS A 165 -2.12 15.68 28.80
N LEU A 166 -1.87 16.99 28.87
CA LEU A 166 -0.75 17.54 29.63
C LEU A 166 -1.03 17.36 31.14
N PRO A 167 -0.24 16.57 31.86
CA PRO A 167 -0.39 16.43 33.30
C PRO A 167 0.11 17.69 34.02
N LYS A 168 -0.37 17.94 35.24
CA LYS A 168 0.09 19.06 36.07
C LYS A 168 1.37 18.77 36.87
N ARG A 169 1.95 17.58 36.73
CA ARG A 169 3.16 17.12 37.44
C ARG A 169 4.12 16.47 36.46
N ALA A 170 5.42 16.59 36.77
CA ALA A 170 6.48 15.91 36.04
C ALA A 170 6.27 14.39 36.07
N CYS A 171 6.42 13.74 34.93
CA CYS A 171 6.31 12.28 34.82
C CYS A 171 7.71 11.63 34.73
N LEU A 172 7.77 10.30 34.84
CA LEU A 172 9.02 9.55 34.75
C LEU A 172 9.86 9.93 33.51
N ARG A 173 9.22 10.21 32.37
CA ARG A 173 9.93 10.55 31.11
C ARG A 173 10.73 11.85 31.21
N TYR A 174 10.30 12.80 31.99
CA TYR A 174 11.09 13.99 32.31
C TYR A 174 12.34 13.63 33.13
N HIS A 175 12.16 12.86 34.18
CA HIS A 175 13.28 12.47 35.07
C HIS A 175 14.34 11.60 34.39
N ILE A 176 13.94 10.81 33.38
CA ILE A 176 14.86 10.03 32.51
C ILE A 176 15.26 10.78 31.24
N HIS A 177 15.07 12.10 31.17
CA HIS A 177 15.46 13.00 30.07
C HIS A 177 14.96 12.62 28.68
N THR A 178 13.80 11.93 28.56
CA THR A 178 13.18 11.56 27.29
C THR A 178 11.96 12.42 26.91
N CYS A 179 11.67 13.46 27.68
CA CYS A 179 10.64 14.46 27.44
C CYS A 179 11.11 15.81 28.02
N SER A 180 10.87 16.90 27.31
CA SER A 180 11.19 18.27 27.71
C SER A 180 10.21 18.90 28.72
N ALA A 181 9.16 18.14 29.14
CA ALA A 181 8.17 18.51 30.11
C ALA A 181 7.43 19.85 29.88
N PRO A 182 6.80 20.05 28.70
CA PRO A 182 6.00 21.25 28.45
C PRO A 182 4.81 21.37 29.41
N CYS A 183 4.42 20.27 30.06
CA CYS A 183 3.30 20.21 31.01
C CYS A 183 3.55 20.98 32.30
N ILE A 184 4.82 21.26 32.69
CA ILE A 184 5.21 21.99 33.88
C ILE A 184 6.02 23.26 33.54
N GLY A 185 6.07 23.64 32.25
CA GLY A 185 6.72 24.87 31.80
C GLY A 185 8.25 24.84 31.75
N GLU A 186 8.88 23.64 31.79
CA GLU A 186 10.34 23.48 31.71
C GLU A 186 10.91 23.83 30.34
N VAL A 187 10.10 23.86 29.30
CA VAL A 187 10.47 24.26 27.94
C VAL A 187 9.53 25.35 27.43
N THR A 188 10.10 26.37 26.79
CA THR A 188 9.34 27.41 26.12
C THR A 188 8.67 26.87 24.84
N GLY A 189 7.57 27.51 24.40
CA GLY A 189 6.90 27.17 23.15
C GLY A 189 7.87 27.16 21.97
N GLU A 190 8.66 28.22 21.81
CA GLU A 190 9.63 28.35 20.71
C GLU A 190 10.66 27.22 20.64
N ARG A 191 11.22 26.83 21.80
CA ARG A 191 12.18 25.72 21.86
C ARG A 191 11.52 24.38 21.55
N TYR A 192 10.26 24.22 21.98
CA TYR A 192 9.52 23.00 21.66
C TYR A 192 9.16 22.93 20.18
N ASP A 193 8.77 24.04 19.58
CA ASP A 193 8.43 24.12 18.15
C ASP A 193 9.67 23.86 17.27
N ASP A 194 10.86 24.33 17.68
CA ASP A 194 12.11 23.99 17.00
C ASP A 194 12.39 22.48 17.06
N ALA A 195 12.18 21.86 18.23
CA ALA A 195 12.31 20.41 18.36
C ALA A 195 11.32 19.63 17.48
N VAL A 196 10.07 20.10 17.37
CA VAL A 196 9.04 19.53 16.48
C VAL A 196 9.42 19.72 15.01
N ARG A 197 9.92 20.87 14.62
CA ARG A 197 10.41 21.17 13.28
C ARG A 197 11.56 20.22 12.87
N LYS A 198 12.58 20.07 13.75
CA LYS A 198 13.71 19.14 13.55
C LYS A 198 13.23 17.68 13.45
N ALA A 199 12.29 17.28 14.30
CA ALA A 199 11.66 15.96 14.23
C ALA A 199 10.91 15.71 12.92
N SER A 200 10.16 16.72 12.44
CA SER A 200 9.46 16.66 11.15
C SER A 200 10.40 16.46 9.96
N LEU A 201 11.59 17.11 9.97
CA LEU A 201 12.61 16.91 8.93
C LEU A 201 13.09 15.45 8.89
N VAL A 202 13.36 14.86 10.05
CA VAL A 202 13.76 13.43 10.12
C VAL A 202 12.65 12.53 9.59
N LEU A 203 11.41 12.76 10.01
CA LEU A 203 10.26 11.96 9.58
C LEU A 203 9.95 12.12 8.08
N LYS A 204 10.29 13.26 7.46
CA LYS A 204 10.22 13.52 6.01
C LYS A 204 11.41 12.92 5.23
N GLY A 205 12.37 12.28 5.90
CA GLY A 205 13.56 11.72 5.26
C GLY A 205 14.68 12.73 4.94
N LYS A 206 14.57 13.98 5.42
CA LYS A 206 15.56 15.07 5.25
C LYS A 206 16.63 15.06 6.33
N THR A 207 17.03 13.88 6.79
CA THR A 207 18.00 13.69 7.88
C THR A 207 19.36 14.29 7.55
N GLY A 208 19.80 14.24 6.27
CA GLY A 208 21.07 14.80 5.84
C GLY A 208 21.16 16.33 6.00
N GLU A 209 20.09 17.04 5.61
CA GLU A 209 19.97 18.50 5.77
C GLU A 209 20.06 18.89 7.26
N LEU A 210 19.35 18.14 8.11
CA LEU A 210 19.34 18.37 9.54
C LEU A 210 20.72 18.10 10.19
N LEU A 211 21.40 17.02 9.78
CA LEU A 211 22.74 16.68 10.30
C LEU A 211 23.77 17.78 10.01
N ALA A 212 23.70 18.40 8.83
CA ALA A 212 24.57 19.53 8.49
C ALA A 212 24.34 20.72 9.44
N CYS A 213 23.07 21.10 9.65
CA CYS A 213 22.70 22.18 10.56
C CYS A 213 23.11 21.90 12.01
N LEU A 214 22.85 20.66 12.51
CA LEU A 214 23.25 20.30 13.89
C LEU A 214 24.75 20.28 14.11
N ARG A 215 25.56 19.95 13.08
CA ARG A 215 27.03 20.02 13.18
C ARG A 215 27.54 21.47 13.27
N GLU A 216 26.90 22.37 12.53
CA GLU A 216 27.17 23.80 12.59
C GLU A 216 26.82 24.36 13.97
N GLU A 217 25.60 24.13 14.46
CA GLU A 217 25.15 24.50 15.81
C GLU A 217 26.10 23.95 16.89
N MET A 218 26.56 22.70 16.75
CA MET A 218 27.53 22.08 17.67
C MET A 218 28.88 22.80 17.67
N GLY A 219 29.36 23.19 16.48
CA GLY A 219 30.62 23.96 16.35
C GLY A 219 30.53 25.32 16.99
N GLU A 220 29.44 26.04 16.80
CA GLU A 220 29.18 27.35 17.44
C GLU A 220 29.09 27.23 18.97
N ALA A 221 28.36 26.22 19.47
CA ALA A 221 28.26 25.98 20.90
C ALA A 221 29.64 25.65 21.53
N ALA A 222 30.46 24.85 20.83
CA ALA A 222 31.82 24.53 21.28
C ALA A 222 32.74 25.76 21.24
N ALA A 223 32.68 26.59 20.23
CA ALA A 223 33.45 27.83 20.13
C ALA A 223 33.04 28.87 21.19
N SER A 224 31.78 28.84 21.63
CA SER A 224 31.23 29.68 22.69
C SER A 224 31.39 29.05 24.09
N GLU A 225 32.17 27.98 24.22
CA GLU A 225 32.42 27.24 25.48
C GLU A 225 31.15 26.66 26.15
N GLN A 226 30.06 26.54 25.40
CA GLN A 226 28.81 25.94 25.86
C GLN A 226 28.87 24.40 25.74
N PHE A 227 29.76 23.78 26.50
CA PHE A 227 30.10 22.36 26.37
C PHE A 227 28.92 21.40 26.61
N GLU A 228 28.02 21.73 27.54
CA GLU A 228 26.81 20.91 27.77
C GLU A 228 25.88 20.91 26.55
N GLN A 229 25.72 22.06 25.90
CA GLN A 229 24.92 22.17 24.67
C GLN A 229 25.59 21.44 23.52
N ALA A 230 26.90 21.61 23.34
CA ALA A 230 27.67 20.89 22.33
C ALA A 230 27.57 19.35 22.52
N LEU A 231 27.62 18.89 23.80
CA LEU A 231 27.43 17.49 24.14
C LEU A 231 26.05 16.96 23.72
N MET A 232 25.00 17.72 24.02
CA MET A 232 23.63 17.33 23.61
C MET A 232 23.49 17.25 22.10
N LEU A 233 24.02 18.22 21.36
CA LEU A 233 23.99 18.23 19.89
C LEU A 233 24.76 17.05 19.29
N ARG A 234 25.96 16.74 19.86
CA ARG A 234 26.72 15.56 19.46
C ARG A 234 25.94 14.26 19.64
N ASP A 235 25.22 14.11 20.74
CA ASP A 235 24.44 12.90 21.02
C ASP A 235 23.21 12.80 20.10
N GLN A 236 22.61 13.94 19.74
CA GLN A 236 21.56 14.00 18.71
C GLN A 236 22.11 13.57 17.33
N ILE A 237 23.25 14.13 16.92
CA ILE A 237 23.93 13.79 15.66
C ILE A 237 24.17 12.27 15.59
N ARG A 238 24.79 11.69 16.61
CA ARG A 238 25.08 10.25 16.68
C ARG A 238 23.81 9.38 16.61
N ALA A 239 22.71 9.82 17.23
CA ALA A 239 21.45 9.10 17.17
C ALA A 239 20.85 9.12 15.75
N LEU A 240 20.93 10.26 15.07
CA LEU A 240 20.44 10.44 13.71
C LEU A 240 21.31 9.75 12.65
N GLU A 241 22.63 9.74 12.82
CA GLU A 241 23.55 9.00 11.96
C GLU A 241 23.26 7.50 12.02
N ARG A 242 23.10 6.92 13.21
CA ARG A 242 22.69 5.51 13.38
C ARG A 242 21.33 5.22 12.78
N LEU A 243 20.37 6.16 12.88
CA LEU A 243 19.07 6.02 12.23
C LEU A 243 19.22 6.01 10.71
N SER A 244 19.99 6.93 10.14
CA SER A 244 20.24 7.03 8.70
C SER A 244 20.94 5.78 8.16
N GLU A 245 22.02 5.33 8.81
CA GLU A 245 22.71 4.09 8.46
C GLU A 245 21.77 2.87 8.45
N ARG A 246 20.92 2.75 9.48
CA ARG A 246 19.93 1.67 9.54
C ARG A 246 18.89 1.78 8.43
N GLN A 247 18.41 2.99 8.11
CA GLN A 247 17.49 3.22 7.01
C GLN A 247 18.13 2.95 5.64
N ASP A 248 19.39 3.31 5.45
CA ASP A 248 20.15 3.03 4.23
C ASP A 248 20.41 1.53 4.06
N ILE A 249 20.73 0.82 5.15
CA ILE A 249 20.81 -0.64 5.14
C ILE A 249 19.45 -1.25 4.81
N ALA A 250 18.36 -0.74 5.39
CA ALA A 250 17.00 -1.18 5.11
C ALA A 250 16.59 -0.83 3.67
N ARG A 251 16.95 0.34 3.13
CA ARG A 251 16.72 0.71 1.72
C ARG A 251 17.53 -0.16 0.75
N ARG A 252 18.79 -0.46 1.06
CA ARG A 252 19.62 -1.40 0.28
C ARG A 252 19.14 -2.84 0.42
N LYS A 253 18.44 -3.17 1.50
CA LYS A 253 17.80 -4.45 1.78
C LYS A 253 16.32 -4.48 1.36
N ARG A 254 15.75 -3.41 0.76
CA ARG A 254 14.40 -3.49 0.19
C ARG A 254 14.37 -4.62 -0.81
N GLY A 255 13.37 -5.49 -0.66
CA GLY A 255 13.25 -6.71 -1.40
C GLY A 255 13.42 -6.49 -2.89
N ASP A 256 14.42 -7.14 -3.43
CA ASP A 256 14.60 -7.19 -4.86
C ASP A 256 13.51 -8.07 -5.49
N GLU A 257 12.83 -8.90 -4.68
CA GLU A 257 11.86 -9.90 -5.13
C GLU A 257 10.64 -9.96 -4.21
N ASP A 258 9.45 -10.15 -4.78
CA ASP A 258 8.26 -10.56 -4.06
C ASP A 258 7.89 -11.98 -4.48
N ILE A 259 7.65 -12.86 -3.50
CA ILE A 259 7.20 -14.22 -3.75
C ILE A 259 5.75 -14.33 -3.32
N ILE A 260 4.91 -14.69 -4.26
CA ILE A 260 3.47 -14.83 -4.08
C ILE A 260 3.11 -16.27 -4.34
N ASN A 261 2.42 -16.90 -3.39
CA ASN A 261 1.83 -18.22 -3.57
C ASN A 261 0.45 -18.26 -2.94
N TYR A 262 -0.33 -19.25 -3.31
CA TYR A 262 -1.69 -19.41 -2.80
C TYR A 262 -2.10 -20.88 -2.70
N ALA A 263 -3.12 -21.11 -1.88
CA ALA A 263 -3.86 -22.36 -1.81
C ALA A 263 -5.35 -22.06 -1.97
N VAL A 264 -6.09 -22.98 -2.62
CA VAL A 264 -7.54 -22.86 -2.75
C VAL A 264 -8.19 -23.94 -1.88
N HIS A 265 -9.05 -23.51 -0.95
CA HIS A 265 -9.80 -24.42 -0.10
C HIS A 265 -11.27 -23.98 -0.04
N ALA A 266 -12.17 -24.91 -0.35
CA ALA A 266 -13.63 -24.68 -0.31
C ALA A 266 -14.09 -23.41 -1.07
N GLY A 267 -13.49 -23.12 -2.24
CA GLY A 267 -13.82 -21.95 -3.05
C GLY A 267 -13.21 -20.63 -2.56
N THR A 268 -12.37 -20.68 -1.52
CA THR A 268 -11.64 -19.51 -1.01
C THR A 268 -10.15 -19.63 -1.38
N VAL A 269 -9.59 -18.55 -1.91
CA VAL A 269 -8.15 -18.40 -2.13
C VAL A 269 -7.52 -17.86 -0.85
N HIS A 270 -6.51 -18.56 -0.37
CA HIS A 270 -5.61 -18.11 0.69
C HIS A 270 -4.27 -17.77 0.03
N LEU A 271 -3.97 -16.50 -0.11
CA LEU A 271 -2.79 -16.01 -0.79
C LEU A 271 -1.79 -15.45 0.21
N MET A 272 -0.54 -15.87 0.09
CA MET A 272 0.59 -15.36 0.86
C MET A 272 1.57 -14.62 -0.04
N LEU A 273 2.00 -13.46 0.43
CA LEU A 273 3.03 -12.64 -0.20
C LEU A 273 4.20 -12.46 0.77
N PHE A 274 5.38 -12.78 0.33
CA PHE A 274 6.62 -12.52 1.04
C PHE A 274 7.51 -11.57 0.25
N ASN A 275 8.02 -10.55 0.91
CA ASN A 275 9.11 -9.75 0.37
C ASN A 275 10.43 -10.47 0.65
N VAL A 276 11.26 -10.67 -0.36
CA VAL A 276 12.56 -11.33 -0.25
C VAL A 276 13.68 -10.31 -0.41
N PHE A 277 14.56 -10.25 0.57
CA PHE A 277 15.71 -9.37 0.59
C PHE A 277 16.99 -10.21 0.46
N ARG A 278 17.67 -10.13 -0.68
CA ARG A 278 18.89 -10.90 -0.97
C ARG A 278 18.76 -12.40 -0.61
N GLY A 279 17.64 -12.99 -0.99
CA GLY A 279 17.38 -14.41 -0.76
C GLY A 279 16.89 -14.75 0.66
N THR A 280 16.66 -13.77 1.53
CA THR A 280 16.07 -13.96 2.86
C THR A 280 14.63 -13.50 2.89
N LEU A 281 13.73 -14.35 3.32
CA LEU A 281 12.31 -14.03 3.52
C LEU A 281 12.16 -12.90 4.55
N GLY A 282 11.50 -11.82 4.15
CA GLY A 282 11.23 -10.65 4.98
C GLY A 282 9.79 -10.62 5.50
N ASN A 283 9.06 -9.55 5.14
CA ASN A 283 7.68 -9.37 5.59
C ASN A 283 6.74 -10.40 4.94
N LYS A 284 5.80 -10.91 5.72
CA LYS A 284 4.71 -11.78 5.29
C LYS A 284 3.40 -10.99 5.28
N SER A 285 2.64 -11.10 4.20
CA SER A 285 1.27 -10.60 4.09
C SER A 285 0.34 -11.73 3.65
N GLU A 286 -0.85 -11.80 4.24
CA GLU A 286 -1.84 -12.84 3.98
C GLU A 286 -3.14 -12.19 3.52
N TYR A 287 -3.74 -12.77 2.47
CA TYR A 287 -4.99 -12.33 1.88
C TYR A 287 -5.92 -13.53 1.71
N SER A 288 -7.22 -13.31 1.89
CA SER A 288 -8.24 -14.33 1.64
C SER A 288 -9.41 -13.70 0.90
N PHE A 289 -9.82 -14.33 -0.19
CA PHE A 289 -10.93 -13.89 -1.02
C PHE A 289 -11.51 -15.07 -1.81
N ASP A 290 -12.68 -14.89 -2.40
CA ASP A 290 -13.33 -15.94 -3.19
C ASP A 290 -12.55 -16.23 -4.46
N TRP A 291 -12.45 -17.51 -4.81
CA TRP A 291 -11.77 -17.95 -6.02
C TRP A 291 -12.57 -17.56 -7.29
N HIS A 292 -11.85 -17.14 -8.33
CA HIS A 292 -12.30 -16.98 -9.70
C HIS A 292 -11.11 -17.09 -10.68
N PRO A 293 -11.32 -17.37 -11.98
CA PRO A 293 -10.21 -17.66 -12.91
C PRO A 293 -9.11 -16.60 -12.98
N ASP A 294 -9.47 -15.32 -12.89
CA ASP A 294 -8.56 -14.20 -13.09
C ASP A 294 -8.07 -13.58 -11.75
N PHE A 295 -8.29 -14.25 -10.61
CA PHE A 295 -8.00 -13.70 -9.28
C PHE A 295 -6.55 -13.26 -9.08
N LEU A 296 -5.59 -13.99 -9.69
CA LEU A 296 -4.16 -13.68 -9.51
C LEU A 296 -3.79 -12.36 -10.21
N GLU A 297 -4.31 -12.14 -11.42
CA GLU A 297 -4.09 -10.88 -12.14
C GLU A 297 -4.77 -9.72 -11.43
N GLU A 298 -6.01 -9.89 -11.01
CA GLU A 298 -6.75 -8.88 -10.25
C GLU A 298 -6.04 -8.52 -8.94
N PHE A 299 -5.53 -9.54 -8.22
CA PHE A 299 -4.71 -9.35 -7.03
C PHE A 299 -3.46 -8.53 -7.31
N LEU A 300 -2.67 -8.90 -8.32
CA LEU A 300 -1.41 -8.24 -8.67
C LEU A 300 -1.65 -6.75 -9.00
N VAL A 301 -2.70 -6.46 -9.76
CA VAL A 301 -3.05 -5.09 -10.13
C VAL A 301 -3.49 -4.27 -8.94
N GLN A 302 -4.40 -4.79 -8.13
CA GLN A 302 -4.88 -4.09 -6.94
C GLN A 302 -3.72 -3.86 -5.95
N TYR A 303 -2.91 -4.88 -5.68
CA TYR A 303 -1.80 -4.80 -4.74
C TYR A 303 -0.74 -3.79 -5.17
N TYR A 304 -0.22 -3.91 -6.40
CA TYR A 304 0.84 -3.03 -6.90
C TYR A 304 0.35 -1.63 -7.33
N SER A 305 -0.93 -1.41 -7.37
CA SER A 305 -1.48 -0.04 -7.50
C SER A 305 -1.28 0.80 -6.25
N GLU A 306 -1.11 0.17 -5.09
CA GLU A 306 -0.94 0.85 -3.79
C GLU A 306 0.44 0.59 -3.17
N ASN A 307 1.13 -0.46 -3.59
CA ASN A 307 2.41 -0.88 -3.03
C ASN A 307 3.57 -0.68 -4.02
N PRO A 308 4.80 -0.51 -3.53
CA PRO A 308 5.99 -0.42 -4.36
C PRO A 308 6.22 -1.71 -5.15
N VAL A 309 6.58 -1.58 -6.44
CA VAL A 309 6.88 -2.71 -7.31
C VAL A 309 8.35 -3.13 -7.16
N PRO A 310 8.67 -4.42 -6.87
CA PRO A 310 10.04 -4.93 -6.76
C PRO A 310 10.72 -5.06 -8.14
N SER A 311 11.94 -5.55 -8.18
CA SER A 311 12.65 -5.85 -9.43
C SER A 311 12.15 -7.14 -10.08
N GLU A 312 11.65 -8.06 -9.25
CA GLU A 312 11.11 -9.33 -9.68
C GLU A 312 9.89 -9.72 -8.85
N VAL A 313 8.90 -10.29 -9.51
CA VAL A 313 7.71 -10.88 -8.89
C VAL A 313 7.69 -12.37 -9.25
N VAL A 314 7.74 -13.23 -8.24
CA VAL A 314 7.72 -14.69 -8.39
C VAL A 314 6.31 -15.18 -8.06
N ILE A 315 5.67 -15.84 -9.02
CA ILE A 315 4.29 -16.34 -8.92
C ILE A 315 4.21 -17.82 -9.28
N PRO A 316 3.19 -18.56 -8.78
CA PRO A 316 3.07 -20.01 -9.05
C PRO A 316 2.62 -20.31 -10.47
N ASP A 317 1.75 -19.47 -11.05
CA ASP A 317 1.11 -19.66 -12.34
C ASP A 317 1.36 -18.47 -13.27
N PRO A 318 1.35 -18.67 -14.60
CA PRO A 318 1.51 -17.59 -15.55
C PRO A 318 0.39 -16.55 -15.39
N ALA A 319 0.77 -15.29 -15.29
CA ALA A 319 -0.14 -14.16 -15.46
C ALA A 319 -0.06 -13.65 -16.91
N GLY A 320 -1.09 -12.95 -17.38
CA GLY A 320 -1.10 -12.39 -18.73
C GLY A 320 0.07 -11.43 -19.00
N ASP A 321 0.46 -11.33 -20.27
CA ASP A 321 1.60 -10.48 -20.69
C ASP A 321 1.44 -9.01 -20.25
N SER A 322 0.22 -8.51 -20.21
CA SER A 322 -0.14 -7.17 -19.76
C SER A 322 0.26 -6.85 -18.31
N ILE A 323 0.40 -7.87 -17.45
CA ILE A 323 0.83 -7.69 -16.06
C ILE A 323 2.29 -7.21 -16.00
N GLY A 324 3.17 -7.81 -16.81
CA GLY A 324 4.58 -7.38 -16.88
C GLY A 324 4.73 -5.92 -17.31
N GLU A 325 3.95 -5.50 -18.31
CA GLU A 325 3.92 -4.11 -18.79
C GLU A 325 3.34 -3.16 -17.74
N PHE A 326 2.25 -3.53 -17.11
CA PHE A 326 1.64 -2.75 -16.01
C PHE A 326 2.65 -2.51 -14.88
N LEU A 327 3.32 -3.57 -14.41
CA LEU A 327 4.33 -3.47 -13.36
C LEU A 327 5.52 -2.59 -13.77
N ALA A 328 5.96 -2.68 -15.02
CA ALA A 328 7.05 -1.86 -15.56
C ALA A 328 6.66 -0.38 -15.61
N VAL A 329 5.46 -0.05 -16.08
CA VAL A 329 4.91 1.31 -16.09
C VAL A 329 4.80 1.86 -14.66
N ARG A 330 4.28 1.04 -13.75
CA ARG A 330 4.09 1.44 -12.35
C ARG A 330 5.39 1.69 -11.60
N LYS A 331 6.43 0.89 -11.91
CA LYS A 331 7.79 1.03 -11.35
C LYS A 331 8.59 2.17 -11.98
N GLY A 332 8.28 2.54 -13.21
CA GLY A 332 9.12 3.40 -14.04
C GLY A 332 10.41 2.70 -14.51
N GLY A 333 10.38 1.37 -14.70
CA GLY A 333 11.52 0.57 -15.10
C GLY A 333 11.19 -0.92 -15.29
N LYS A 334 12.15 -1.70 -15.76
CA LYS A 334 11.95 -3.13 -16.03
C LYS A 334 11.60 -3.91 -14.76
N VAL A 335 10.60 -4.78 -14.86
CA VAL A 335 10.19 -5.76 -13.84
C VAL A 335 10.18 -7.14 -14.49
N THR A 336 10.70 -8.14 -13.77
CA THR A 336 10.68 -9.53 -14.23
C THR A 336 9.54 -10.26 -13.49
N VAL A 337 8.65 -10.90 -14.23
CA VAL A 337 7.66 -11.82 -13.66
C VAL A 337 8.14 -13.23 -13.91
N THR A 338 8.37 -14.01 -12.87
CA THR A 338 8.97 -15.34 -12.92
C THR A 338 8.03 -16.42 -12.41
N VAL A 339 7.83 -17.47 -13.22
CA VAL A 339 7.15 -18.71 -12.81
C VAL A 339 8.20 -19.83 -12.71
N PRO A 340 8.72 -20.11 -11.50
CA PRO A 340 9.83 -21.03 -11.36
C PRO A 340 9.36 -22.49 -11.46
N LYS A 341 9.96 -23.26 -12.36
CA LYS A 341 9.70 -24.71 -12.49
C LYS A 341 10.60 -25.56 -11.58
N MET A 342 11.83 -25.06 -11.29
CA MET A 342 12.84 -25.77 -10.47
C MET A 342 13.82 -24.79 -9.81
N GLY A 343 14.66 -25.27 -8.91
CA GLY A 343 15.74 -24.50 -8.30
C GLY A 343 15.37 -23.79 -6.99
N ALA A 344 16.19 -22.80 -6.59
CA ALA A 344 16.03 -22.11 -5.31
C ALA A 344 14.69 -21.34 -5.19
N LYS A 345 14.29 -20.67 -6.27
CA LYS A 345 13.03 -19.90 -6.32
C LYS A 345 11.80 -20.81 -6.22
N LYS A 346 11.83 -22.01 -6.81
CA LYS A 346 10.74 -22.97 -6.65
C LYS A 346 10.62 -23.45 -5.21
N ARG A 347 11.75 -23.74 -4.56
CA ARG A 347 11.76 -24.12 -3.13
C ARG A 347 11.22 -23.00 -2.22
N LEU A 348 11.57 -21.72 -2.52
CA LEU A 348 11.02 -20.59 -1.79
C LEU A 348 9.51 -20.43 -2.03
N LEU A 349 9.07 -20.61 -3.27
CA LEU A 349 7.65 -20.59 -3.62
C LEU A 349 6.87 -21.68 -2.86
N ASP A 350 7.39 -22.90 -2.82
CA ASP A 350 6.77 -24.03 -2.13
C ASP A 350 6.74 -23.82 -0.60
N LEU A 351 7.76 -23.18 -0.03
CA LEU A 351 7.79 -22.80 1.39
C LEU A 351 6.68 -21.79 1.73
N VAL A 352 6.30 -20.95 0.78
CA VAL A 352 5.23 -19.95 0.95
C VAL A 352 3.84 -20.60 0.92
N ALA A 353 3.70 -21.81 0.37
CA ALA A 353 2.42 -22.53 0.29
C ALA A 353 2.09 -23.32 1.58
N THR A 354 3.05 -23.45 2.51
CA THR A 354 2.89 -24.17 3.79
C THR A 354 2.50 -23.23 4.91
#